data_da9afffe03a21c45ede2eecb8758fbaf
#
_entry.id   da9afffe03a21c45ede2eecb8758fbaf
#
_cell.length_a   1.000
_cell.length_b   1.000
_cell.length_c   1.000
_cell.angle_alpha   90.00
_cell.angle_beta   90.00
_cell.angle_gamma   90.00
#
_symmetry.space_group_name_H-M   'P 1'
#
loop_
_entity.id
_entity.type
_entity.pdbx_description
1 polymer ?
#
loop_
_entity_poly.entity_id
_entity_poly.type
_entity_poly.pdbx_seq_one_letter_code
_entity_poly.pdbx_strand_id
1 'polypeptide(L)'
;MNIFAYWTANYIFEIIKTELPILLSLGLVYAFDEGLPMVWRTFLLLPVGLVPFTFGISFFFGQDSSAMSTVMFVNFVIAGLGGIAVFILSIISQTYYVADILTYVFRLVPIFSVTHTINFQSTKQAYEFLRPEMDLDDWRWIHSGGDIAFLCLHFIFWSIFIALAEMPALKKLNW
;
A
#
# COMPACT_ATOMS: atom_id res chain seq x y z
N MET A 1 -2.69 21.27 24.78
CA MET A 1 -3.39 20.25 23.95
C MET A 1 -2.55 18.98 23.97
N ASN A 2 -3.17 17.82 24.22
CA ASN A 2 -2.43 16.56 24.25
C ASN A 2 -2.15 16.12 22.79
N ILE A 3 -0.86 16.07 22.41
CA ILE A 3 -0.41 15.72 21.06
C ILE A 3 -0.91 14.32 20.64
N PHE A 4 -0.90 13.38 21.58
CA PHE A 4 -1.45 12.04 21.31
C PHE A 4 -2.93 12.05 20.97
N ALA A 5 -3.74 12.80 21.73
CA ALA A 5 -5.17 12.91 21.46
C ALA A 5 -5.45 13.57 20.10
N TYR A 6 -4.65 14.57 19.74
CA TYR A 6 -4.76 15.24 18.44
C TYR A 6 -4.49 14.28 17.29
N TRP A 7 -3.34 13.59 17.32
CA TRP A 7 -2.98 12.65 16.25
C TRP A 7 -3.93 11.46 16.16
N THR A 8 -4.32 10.90 17.32
CA THR A 8 -5.27 9.77 17.35
C THR A 8 -6.62 10.18 16.72
N ALA A 9 -7.13 11.36 17.04
CA ALA A 9 -8.38 11.85 16.45
C ALA A 9 -8.26 12.05 14.94
N ASN A 10 -7.16 12.65 14.46
CA ASN A 10 -6.91 12.81 13.02
C ASN A 10 -6.77 11.46 12.31
N TYR A 11 -6.04 10.49 12.89
CA TYR A 11 -5.93 9.14 12.33
C TYR A 11 -7.29 8.48 12.16
N ILE A 12 -8.08 8.46 13.23
CA ILE A 12 -9.41 7.83 13.20
C ILE A 12 -10.29 8.50 12.14
N PHE A 13 -10.30 9.82 12.11
CA PHE A 13 -11.10 10.58 11.15
C PHE A 13 -10.70 10.29 9.70
N GLU A 14 -9.40 10.33 9.38
CA GLU A 14 -8.90 10.08 8.02
C GLU A 14 -9.09 8.63 7.60
N ILE A 15 -8.91 7.66 8.51
CA ILE A 15 -9.20 6.25 8.24
C ILE A 15 -10.68 6.08 7.89
N ILE A 16 -11.61 6.59 8.69
CA ILE A 16 -13.05 6.47 8.43
C ILE A 16 -13.41 7.13 7.09
N LYS A 17 -12.87 8.32 6.82
CA LYS A 17 -13.11 9.04 5.57
C LYS A 17 -12.59 8.25 4.35
N THR A 18 -11.46 7.59 4.48
CA THR A 18 -10.84 6.80 3.40
C THR A 18 -11.53 5.44 3.22
N GLU A 19 -12.04 4.84 4.30
CA GLU A 19 -12.77 3.56 4.24
C GLU A 19 -14.08 3.66 3.44
N LEU A 20 -14.76 4.78 3.45
CA LEU A 20 -16.06 4.90 2.77
C LEU A 20 -15.96 4.63 1.25
N PRO A 21 -15.08 5.31 0.48
CA PRO A 21 -14.91 4.99 -0.95
C PRO A 21 -14.34 3.59 -1.18
N ILE A 22 -13.54 3.05 -0.27
CA ILE A 22 -12.99 1.69 -0.35
C ILE A 22 -14.12 0.66 -0.22
N LEU A 23 -15.01 0.80 0.76
CA LEU A 23 -16.16 -0.10 0.93
C LEU A 23 -17.10 -0.05 -0.29
N LEU A 24 -17.30 1.12 -0.88
CA LEU A 24 -18.06 1.25 -2.13
C LEU A 24 -17.36 0.53 -3.29
N SER A 25 -16.03 0.68 -3.41
CA SER A 25 -15.23 -0.01 -4.43
C SER A 25 -15.27 -1.53 -4.25
N LEU A 26 -15.16 -2.02 -3.01
CA LEU A 26 -15.31 -3.44 -2.69
C LEU A 26 -16.71 -3.95 -3.05
N GLY A 27 -17.74 -3.20 -2.72
CA GLY A 27 -19.11 -3.54 -3.10
C GLY A 27 -19.29 -3.72 -4.60
N LEU A 28 -18.66 -2.85 -5.40
CA LEU A 28 -18.65 -2.98 -6.87
C LEU A 28 -17.85 -4.21 -7.33
N VAL A 29 -16.65 -4.43 -6.80
CA VAL A 29 -15.83 -5.60 -7.16
C VAL A 29 -16.61 -6.90 -6.90
N TYR A 30 -17.21 -7.06 -5.73
CA TYR A 30 -17.97 -8.26 -5.39
C TYR A 30 -19.31 -8.39 -6.12
N ALA A 31 -19.88 -7.29 -6.63
CA ALA A 31 -21.07 -7.34 -7.45
C ALA A 31 -20.81 -7.89 -8.85
N PHE A 32 -19.57 -7.78 -9.35
CA PHE A 32 -19.21 -8.18 -10.71
C PHE A 32 -18.22 -9.35 -10.78
N ASP A 33 -17.56 -9.71 -9.68
CA ASP A 33 -16.56 -10.77 -9.64
C ASP A 33 -16.63 -11.54 -8.31
N GLU A 34 -16.87 -12.85 -8.40
CA GLU A 34 -17.03 -13.73 -7.23
C GLU A 34 -15.68 -14.23 -6.65
N GLY A 35 -14.55 -13.92 -7.26
CA GLY A 35 -13.33 -14.70 -7.11
C GLY A 35 -12.10 -14.03 -6.50
N LEU A 36 -12.20 -12.91 -5.78
CA LEU A 36 -11.01 -12.18 -5.26
C LEU A 36 -10.88 -12.25 -3.72
N PRO A 37 -10.57 -13.43 -3.14
CA PRO A 37 -10.67 -13.64 -1.69
C PRO A 37 -9.71 -12.82 -0.84
N MET A 38 -8.58 -12.37 -1.39
CA MET A 38 -7.59 -11.57 -0.66
C MET A 38 -7.77 -10.05 -0.84
N VAL A 39 -8.47 -9.63 -1.88
CA VAL A 39 -8.64 -8.21 -2.23
C VAL A 39 -9.31 -7.42 -1.11
N TRP A 40 -10.39 -7.96 -0.51
CA TRP A 40 -11.07 -7.26 0.58
C TRP A 40 -10.18 -7.00 1.80
N ARG A 41 -9.24 -7.91 2.11
CA ARG A 41 -8.31 -7.76 3.23
C ARG A 41 -7.31 -6.64 2.99
N THR A 42 -6.73 -6.60 1.79
CA THR A 42 -5.79 -5.53 1.44
C THR A 42 -6.48 -4.18 1.32
N PHE A 43 -7.72 -4.14 0.83
CA PHE A 43 -8.51 -2.92 0.76
C PHE A 43 -8.84 -2.36 2.15
N LEU A 44 -9.30 -3.20 3.10
CA LEU A 44 -9.58 -2.78 4.47
C LEU A 44 -8.32 -2.34 5.24
N LEU A 45 -7.15 -2.92 4.92
CA LEU A 45 -5.90 -2.53 5.54
C LEU A 45 -5.22 -1.33 4.86
N LEU A 46 -5.64 -0.99 3.64
CA LEU A 46 -5.05 0.13 2.91
C LEU A 46 -5.08 1.46 3.69
N PRO A 47 -6.20 1.92 4.25
CA PRO A 47 -6.22 3.18 5.00
C PRO A 47 -5.31 3.16 6.21
N VAL A 48 -5.21 2.01 6.87
CA VAL A 48 -4.35 1.81 8.04
C VAL A 48 -2.89 2.06 7.70
N GLY A 49 -2.41 1.60 6.53
CA GLY A 49 -1.05 1.85 6.06
C GLY A 49 -0.87 3.19 5.36
N LEU A 50 -1.86 3.63 4.57
CA LEU A 50 -1.79 4.81 3.72
C LEU A 50 -1.86 6.13 4.50
N VAL A 51 -2.72 6.22 5.50
CA VAL A 51 -2.92 7.46 6.28
C VAL A 51 -1.62 7.86 7.00
N PRO A 52 -0.96 6.99 7.80
CA PRO A 52 0.29 7.34 8.43
C PRO A 52 1.44 7.58 7.44
N PHE A 53 1.47 6.86 6.31
CA PHE A 53 2.41 7.13 5.23
C PHE A 53 2.27 8.55 4.69
N THR A 54 1.05 8.98 4.38
CA THR A 54 0.76 10.32 3.85
C THR A 54 1.14 11.40 4.87
N PHE A 55 0.78 11.23 6.14
CA PHE A 55 1.17 12.15 7.20
C PHE A 55 2.70 12.18 7.39
N GLY A 56 3.35 11.00 7.40
CA GLY A 56 4.80 10.94 7.55
C GLY A 56 5.55 11.64 6.42
N ILE A 57 5.10 11.43 5.17
CA ILE A 57 5.70 12.12 4.02
C ILE A 57 5.51 13.63 4.09
N SER A 58 4.38 14.14 4.60
CA SER A 58 4.15 15.59 4.67
C SER A 58 5.22 16.34 5.48
N PHE A 59 5.88 15.70 6.44
CA PHE A 59 6.99 16.30 7.19
C PHE A 59 8.21 16.66 6.32
N PHE A 60 8.37 16.05 5.15
CA PHE A 60 9.48 16.36 4.24
C PHE A 60 9.22 17.57 3.33
N PHE A 61 8.02 18.13 3.38
CA PHE A 61 7.61 19.25 2.51
C PHE A 61 7.24 20.46 3.33
N GLY A 62 7.64 21.63 2.86
CA GLY A 62 7.28 22.91 3.48
C GLY A 62 5.87 23.41 3.11
N GLN A 63 5.22 22.79 2.13
CA GLN A 63 3.89 23.15 1.65
C GLN A 63 3.04 21.90 1.43
N ASP A 64 1.82 21.90 1.97
CA ASP A 64 0.89 20.76 1.88
C ASP A 64 0.51 20.41 0.44
N SER A 65 0.36 21.41 -0.44
CA SER A 65 0.06 21.19 -1.86
C SER A 65 1.17 20.41 -2.59
N SER A 66 2.44 20.69 -2.27
CA SER A 66 3.58 19.97 -2.83
C SER A 66 3.65 18.54 -2.31
N ALA A 67 3.38 18.32 -1.02
CA ALA A 67 3.30 16.98 -0.43
C ALA A 67 2.23 16.16 -1.12
N MET A 68 1.02 16.70 -1.25
CA MET A 68 -0.11 16.00 -1.86
C MET A 68 0.15 15.67 -3.34
N SER A 69 0.67 16.61 -4.12
CA SER A 69 1.01 16.37 -5.53
C SER A 69 2.07 15.30 -5.68
N THR A 70 3.10 15.31 -4.82
CA THR A 70 4.16 14.30 -4.84
C THR A 70 3.63 12.91 -4.47
N VAL A 71 2.82 12.80 -3.42
CA VAL A 71 2.21 11.52 -3.03
C VAL A 71 1.31 10.98 -4.14
N MET A 72 0.49 11.82 -4.78
CA MET A 72 -0.33 11.41 -5.91
C MET A 72 0.53 10.91 -7.08
N PHE A 73 1.60 11.64 -7.43
CA PHE A 73 2.50 11.26 -8.52
C PHE A 73 3.22 9.94 -8.23
N VAL A 74 3.77 9.77 -7.02
CA VAL A 74 4.45 8.54 -6.61
C VAL A 74 3.48 7.35 -6.64
N ASN A 75 2.28 7.53 -6.12
CA ASN A 75 1.24 6.49 -6.16
C ASN A 75 0.87 6.12 -7.61
N PHE A 76 0.70 7.10 -8.50
CA PHE A 76 0.40 6.83 -9.90
C PHE A 76 1.54 6.07 -10.59
N VAL A 77 2.78 6.50 -10.42
CA VAL A 77 3.95 5.87 -11.07
C VAL A 77 4.22 4.49 -10.49
N ILE A 78 4.27 4.36 -9.16
CA ILE A 78 4.66 3.09 -8.52
C ILE A 78 3.51 2.10 -8.53
N ALA A 79 2.31 2.48 -8.12
CA ALA A 79 1.19 1.55 -8.05
C ALA A 79 0.56 1.32 -9.42
N GLY A 80 0.41 2.35 -10.24
CA GLY A 80 -0.15 2.24 -11.59
C GLY A 80 0.83 1.59 -12.55
N LEU A 81 1.83 2.35 -13.00
CA LEU A 81 2.77 1.87 -14.03
C LEU A 81 3.68 0.76 -13.50
N GLY A 82 4.17 0.89 -12.27
CA GLY A 82 5.00 -0.12 -11.62
C GLY A 82 4.27 -1.44 -11.40
N GLY A 83 2.99 -1.39 -11.02
CA GLY A 83 2.14 -2.58 -10.88
C GLY A 83 1.99 -3.35 -12.19
N ILE A 84 1.75 -2.65 -13.29
CA ILE A 84 1.68 -3.25 -14.63
C ILE A 84 3.04 -3.83 -15.05
N ALA A 85 4.13 -3.10 -14.82
CA ALA A 85 5.47 -3.55 -15.16
C ALA A 85 5.85 -4.84 -14.39
N VAL A 86 5.60 -4.88 -13.09
CA VAL A 86 5.82 -6.08 -12.26
C VAL A 86 4.99 -7.25 -12.79
N PHE A 87 3.72 -7.04 -13.10
CA PHE A 87 2.87 -8.07 -13.67
C PHE A 87 3.44 -8.64 -14.98
N ILE A 88 3.82 -7.80 -15.93
CA ILE A 88 4.39 -8.25 -17.21
C ILE A 88 5.69 -9.04 -16.98
N LEU A 89 6.58 -8.52 -16.14
CA LEU A 89 7.87 -9.16 -15.83
C LEU A 89 7.69 -10.51 -15.11
N SER A 90 6.65 -10.67 -14.30
CA SER A 90 6.39 -11.89 -13.54
C SER A 90 5.89 -13.06 -14.40
N ILE A 91 5.25 -12.77 -15.55
CA ILE A 91 4.78 -13.79 -16.50
C ILE A 91 5.95 -14.40 -17.29
N ILE A 92 6.98 -13.61 -17.57
CA ILE A 92 8.11 -14.03 -18.41
C ILE A 92 9.13 -14.78 -17.55
N SER A 93 9.37 -16.05 -17.86
CA SER A 93 10.25 -16.94 -17.08
C SER A 93 11.70 -16.46 -16.92
N GLN A 94 12.18 -15.60 -17.81
CA GLN A 94 13.54 -15.05 -17.77
C GLN A 94 13.67 -13.81 -16.87
N THR A 95 12.55 -13.13 -16.57
CA THR A 95 12.54 -11.83 -15.87
C THR A 95 11.80 -11.84 -14.53
N TYR A 96 11.21 -12.99 -14.13
CA TYR A 96 10.45 -13.09 -12.88
C TYR A 96 11.27 -12.68 -11.65
N TYR A 97 12.58 -12.97 -11.63
CA TYR A 97 13.46 -12.58 -10.54
C TYR A 97 13.52 -11.04 -10.38
N VAL A 98 13.51 -10.32 -11.50
CA VAL A 98 13.44 -8.85 -11.49
C VAL A 98 12.10 -8.37 -10.97
N ALA A 99 11.00 -9.05 -11.36
CA ALA A 99 9.66 -8.74 -10.84
C ALA A 99 9.60 -8.91 -9.32
N ASP A 100 10.19 -9.97 -8.79
CA ASP A 100 10.24 -10.23 -7.34
C ASP A 100 10.97 -9.09 -6.59
N ILE A 101 12.15 -8.68 -7.08
CA ILE A 101 12.89 -7.56 -6.49
C ILE A 101 12.07 -6.27 -6.54
N LEU A 102 11.49 -5.95 -7.70
CA LEU A 102 10.68 -4.75 -7.87
C LEU A 102 9.43 -4.77 -6.97
N THR A 103 8.83 -5.93 -6.77
CA THR A 103 7.70 -6.10 -5.84
C THR A 103 8.09 -5.66 -4.42
N TYR A 104 9.25 -6.08 -3.91
CA TYR A 104 9.71 -5.65 -2.59
C TYR A 104 9.97 -4.15 -2.52
N VAL A 105 10.60 -3.58 -3.55
CA VAL A 105 10.89 -2.15 -3.61
C VAL A 105 9.60 -1.32 -3.68
N PHE A 106 8.66 -1.72 -4.53
CA PHE A 106 7.43 -0.96 -4.74
C PHE A 106 6.43 -1.09 -3.58
N ARG A 107 6.52 -2.16 -2.78
CA ARG A 107 5.78 -2.30 -1.52
C ARG A 107 6.10 -1.22 -0.48
N LEU A 108 7.16 -0.45 -0.67
CA LEU A 108 7.42 0.76 0.14
C LEU A 108 6.37 1.86 -0.11
N VAL A 109 5.52 1.72 -1.11
CA VAL A 109 4.38 2.60 -1.38
C VAL A 109 3.09 1.81 -1.10
N PRO A 110 2.28 2.17 -0.09
CA PRO A 110 1.16 1.34 0.38
C PRO A 110 0.14 0.97 -0.71
N ILE A 111 -0.17 1.89 -1.63
CA ILE A 111 -1.13 1.64 -2.72
C ILE A 111 -0.64 0.54 -3.66
N PHE A 112 0.68 0.37 -3.84
CA PHE A 112 1.21 -0.71 -4.66
C PHE A 112 0.76 -2.09 -4.14
N SER A 113 0.72 -2.30 -2.83
CA SER A 113 0.29 -3.57 -2.23
C SER A 113 -1.12 -3.98 -2.65
N VAL A 114 -2.04 -3.02 -2.77
CA VAL A 114 -3.41 -3.29 -3.25
C VAL A 114 -3.40 -3.60 -4.74
N THR A 115 -2.71 -2.79 -5.55
CA THR A 115 -2.60 -3.03 -7.00
C THR A 115 -1.96 -4.39 -7.29
N HIS A 116 -0.91 -4.76 -6.56
CA HIS A 116 -0.25 -6.06 -6.69
C HIS A 116 -1.20 -7.21 -6.33
N THR A 117 -1.93 -7.12 -5.20
CA THR A 117 -2.92 -8.12 -4.82
C THR A 117 -4.01 -8.28 -5.87
N ILE A 118 -4.57 -7.17 -6.41
CA ILE A 118 -5.58 -7.23 -7.46
C ILE A 118 -5.03 -7.92 -8.71
N ASN A 119 -3.86 -7.50 -9.19
CA ASN A 119 -3.23 -8.09 -10.36
C ASN A 119 -2.97 -9.59 -10.17
N PHE A 120 -2.40 -9.99 -9.02
CA PHE A 120 -2.14 -11.39 -8.72
C PHE A 120 -3.43 -12.23 -8.69
N GLN A 121 -4.46 -11.78 -7.97
CA GLN A 121 -5.72 -12.51 -7.85
C GLN A 121 -6.47 -12.60 -9.19
N SER A 122 -6.52 -11.51 -9.95
CA SER A 122 -7.21 -11.47 -11.25
C SER A 122 -6.52 -12.34 -12.31
N THR A 123 -5.23 -12.59 -12.16
CA THR A 123 -4.43 -13.32 -13.17
C THR A 123 -3.96 -14.68 -12.69
N LYS A 124 -4.44 -15.15 -11.54
CA LYS A 124 -4.05 -16.42 -10.94
C LYS A 124 -4.22 -17.60 -11.91
N GLN A 125 -5.34 -17.66 -12.63
CA GLN A 125 -5.57 -18.70 -13.65
C GLN A 125 -4.56 -18.64 -14.80
N ALA A 126 -4.14 -17.44 -15.19
CA ALA A 126 -3.10 -17.28 -16.21
C ALA A 126 -1.75 -17.79 -15.71
N TYR A 127 -1.40 -17.56 -14.45
CA TYR A 127 -0.19 -18.13 -13.84
C TYR A 127 -0.23 -19.64 -13.78
N GLU A 128 -1.36 -20.26 -13.43
CA GLU A 128 -1.54 -21.72 -13.45
C GLU A 128 -1.22 -22.32 -14.82
N PHE A 129 -1.62 -21.63 -15.88
CA PHE A 129 -1.36 -22.07 -17.25
C PHE A 129 0.06 -21.79 -17.75
N LEU A 130 0.55 -20.58 -17.50
CA LEU A 130 1.83 -20.12 -18.04
C LEU A 130 3.04 -20.57 -17.20
N ARG A 131 2.84 -20.81 -15.92
CA ARG A 131 3.87 -21.14 -14.93
C ARG A 131 3.38 -22.19 -13.92
N PRO A 132 3.14 -23.44 -14.36
CA PRO A 132 2.61 -24.50 -13.50
C PRO A 132 3.56 -24.87 -12.34
N GLU A 133 4.84 -24.46 -12.42
CA GLU A 133 5.84 -24.65 -11.37
C GLU A 133 5.72 -23.63 -10.23
N MET A 134 4.96 -22.57 -10.42
CA MET A 134 4.79 -21.51 -9.44
C MET A 134 3.82 -21.95 -8.34
N ASP A 135 4.25 -21.81 -7.09
CA ASP A 135 3.34 -21.99 -5.97
C ASP A 135 2.45 -20.76 -5.82
N LEU A 136 1.15 -20.92 -6.05
CA LEU A 136 0.13 -19.87 -6.08
C LEU A 136 -0.60 -19.71 -4.75
N ASP A 137 0.04 -20.09 -3.63
CA ASP A 137 -0.52 -19.81 -2.30
C ASP A 137 -0.62 -18.30 -2.07
N ASP A 138 -1.82 -17.83 -1.77
CA ASP A 138 -2.13 -16.42 -1.53
C ASP A 138 -1.37 -15.84 -0.33
N TRP A 139 -1.04 -16.67 0.65
CA TRP A 139 -0.34 -16.26 1.86
C TRP A 139 1.18 -16.20 1.72
N ARG A 140 1.74 -16.63 0.59
CA ARG A 140 3.17 -16.47 0.38
C ARG A 140 3.61 -15.02 0.50
N TRP A 141 4.83 -14.85 0.99
CA TRP A 141 5.43 -13.52 1.18
C TRP A 141 5.56 -12.71 -0.12
N ILE A 142 5.79 -13.38 -1.25
CA ILE A 142 5.87 -12.71 -2.55
C ILE A 142 4.49 -12.32 -3.10
N HIS A 143 3.42 -12.96 -2.65
CA HIS A 143 2.04 -12.72 -3.05
C HIS A 143 1.29 -11.81 -2.06
N SER A 144 -0.03 -11.93 -2.00
CA SER A 144 -0.91 -11.09 -1.17
C SER A 144 -0.59 -11.13 0.33
N GLY A 145 0.00 -12.23 0.84
CA GLY A 145 0.44 -12.30 2.24
C GLY A 145 1.49 -11.24 2.59
N GLY A 146 2.47 -11.02 1.70
CA GLY A 146 3.45 -9.95 1.87
C GLY A 146 2.82 -8.56 1.75
N ASP A 147 1.84 -8.37 0.88
CA ASP A 147 1.13 -7.09 0.73
C ASP A 147 0.44 -6.68 2.04
N ILE A 148 -0.25 -7.63 2.67
CA ILE A 148 -0.90 -7.43 3.97
C ILE A 148 0.15 -7.10 5.05
N ALA A 149 1.27 -7.85 5.09
CA ALA A 149 2.33 -7.61 6.06
C ALA A 149 2.96 -6.22 5.89
N PHE A 150 3.22 -5.79 4.65
CA PHE A 150 3.77 -4.46 4.38
C PHE A 150 2.82 -3.34 4.76
N LEU A 151 1.50 -3.48 4.55
CA LEU A 151 0.52 -2.49 5.01
C LEU A 151 0.55 -2.34 6.55
N CYS A 152 0.66 -3.44 7.28
CA CYS A 152 0.83 -3.38 8.74
C CYS A 152 2.17 -2.74 9.15
N LEU A 153 3.26 -3.04 8.44
CA LEU A 153 4.57 -2.44 8.69
C LEU A 153 4.56 -0.93 8.41
N HIS A 154 3.86 -0.47 7.38
CA HIS A 154 3.67 0.96 7.12
C HIS A 154 3.01 1.67 8.30
N PHE A 155 1.94 1.09 8.85
CA PHE A 155 1.30 1.66 10.03
C PHE A 155 2.27 1.83 11.18
N ILE A 156 3.01 0.77 11.53
CA ILE A 156 3.95 0.79 12.66
C ILE A 156 5.09 1.79 12.39
N PHE A 157 5.74 1.68 11.24
CA PHE A 157 6.90 2.51 10.90
C PHE A 157 6.55 4.00 10.87
N TRP A 158 5.51 4.38 10.15
CA TRP A 158 5.15 5.79 10.00
C TRP A 158 4.54 6.37 11.27
N SER A 159 3.81 5.58 12.08
CA SER A 159 3.32 6.04 13.38
C SER A 159 4.46 6.34 14.35
N ILE A 160 5.50 5.49 14.38
CA ILE A 160 6.71 5.75 15.16
C ILE A 160 7.44 6.99 14.63
N PHE A 161 7.60 7.11 13.31
CA PHE A 161 8.25 8.26 12.69
C PHE A 161 7.55 9.58 13.05
N ILE A 162 6.21 9.64 12.94
CA ILE A 162 5.41 10.83 13.30
C ILE A 162 5.58 11.15 14.78
N ALA A 163 5.51 10.15 15.66
CA ALA A 163 5.69 10.34 17.09
C ALA A 163 7.08 10.93 17.41
N LEU A 164 8.14 10.44 16.74
CA LEU A 164 9.49 10.97 16.90
C LEU A 164 9.63 12.38 16.32
N ALA A 165 9.08 12.65 15.14
CA ALA A 165 9.13 13.95 14.49
C ALA A 165 8.44 15.06 15.31
N GLU A 166 7.40 14.70 16.07
CA GLU A 166 6.65 15.62 16.94
C GLU A 166 7.28 15.81 18.33
N MET A 167 8.32 15.06 18.68
CA MET A 167 8.95 15.25 20.00
C MET A 167 9.57 16.64 20.12
N PRO A 168 9.35 17.35 21.26
CA PRO A 168 9.88 18.71 21.48
C PRO A 168 11.40 18.82 21.36
N ALA A 169 12.12 17.73 21.61
CA ALA A 169 13.57 17.69 21.51
C ALA A 169 14.04 17.83 20.04
N LEU A 170 13.32 17.28 19.08
CA LEU A 170 13.65 17.38 17.65
C LEU A 170 13.21 18.74 17.06
N LYS A 171 12.14 19.33 17.55
CA LYS A 171 11.71 20.70 17.15
C LYS A 171 12.74 21.77 17.50
N LYS A 172 13.57 21.58 18.54
CA LYS A 172 14.63 22.52 18.92
C LYS A 172 15.91 22.40 18.07
N LEU A 173 16.06 21.33 17.30
CA LEU A 173 17.23 21.11 16.43
C LEU A 173 17.06 21.72 15.03
N ASN A 174 15.85 22.11 14.65
CA ASN A 174 15.52 22.64 13.31
C ASN A 174 15.31 24.16 13.26
N TRP A 175 15.87 24.93 14.25
CA TRP A 175 15.91 26.41 14.25
C TRP A 175 17.34 26.93 14.29
#